data_02038f053424d285144f11eedd99fe3e
#
_entry.id   02038f053424d285144f11eedd99fe3e
#
_cell.length_a   1.000
_cell.length_b   1.000
_cell.length_c   1.000
_cell.angle_alpha   90.00
_cell.angle_beta   90.00
_cell.angle_gamma   90.00
#
_symmetry.space_group_name_H-M   'P 1'
#
loop_
_entity.id
_entity.type
_entity.pdbx_description
1 polymer ?
#
loop_
_entity_poly.entity_id
_entity_poly.type
_entity_poly.pdbx_seq_one_letter_code
_entity_poly.pdbx_strand_id
1 'polypeptide(L)' 'MDTKKNTSFKDELSSWSKNGLSRIFGPQILNTPEVIAGLGMEPLKMAIGLGPKSLHEIALVLHSYGYIDDPESWLES' A
#
# COMPACT_ATOMS: atom_id res chain seq x y z
N MET A 1 5.72 11.06 25.02
CA MET A 1 6.12 11.00 23.61
C MET A 1 5.35 9.96 22.84
N ASP A 2 4.81 10.36 21.78
CA ASP A 2 4.01 9.47 20.98
C ASP A 2 4.84 8.91 19.83
N THR A 3 5.21 7.66 19.93
CA THR A 3 6.04 7.03 18.92
C THR A 3 5.33 6.86 17.59
N LYS A 4 4.01 6.92 17.60
CA LYS A 4 3.26 6.78 16.36
C LYS A 4 3.54 7.89 15.37
N LYS A 5 3.98 9.04 15.87
CA LYS A 5 4.31 10.14 15.00
C LYS A 5 5.48 9.83 14.09
N ASN A 6 6.29 8.85 14.48
CA ASN A 6 7.46 8.49 13.72
C ASN A 6 7.21 7.37 12.73
N THR A 7 6.01 6.80 12.73
CA THR A 7 5.70 5.75 11.78
C THR A 7 5.14 6.38 10.52
N SER A 8 5.37 5.71 9.41
CA SER A 8 4.83 6.14 8.15
C SER A 8 4.15 4.95 7.47
N PHE A 9 3.50 5.23 6.37
CA PHE A 9 2.81 4.19 5.61
C PHE A 9 3.72 2.98 5.38
N LYS A 10 4.93 3.22 4.93
CA LYS A 10 5.84 2.12 4.61
C LYS A 10 6.23 1.31 5.84
N ASP A 11 6.25 1.94 7.01
CA ASP A 11 6.64 1.25 8.23
C ASP A 11 5.59 0.23 8.68
N GLU A 12 4.36 0.40 8.21
CA GLU A 12 3.28 -0.51 8.54
C GLU A 12 3.21 -1.70 7.60
N LEU A 13 3.93 -1.65 6.51
CA LEU A 13 3.88 -2.71 5.51
C LEU A 13 4.92 -3.78 5.79
N SER A 14 4.58 -5.02 5.47
CA SER A 14 5.54 -6.11 5.55
C SER A 14 6.58 -5.94 4.43
N SER A 15 7.69 -6.67 4.58
CA SER A 15 8.75 -6.63 3.57
C SER A 15 8.24 -7.09 2.21
N TRP A 16 7.33 -8.06 2.21
CA TRP A 16 6.76 -8.58 0.96
C TRP A 16 6.05 -7.47 0.19
N SER A 17 5.22 -6.72 0.88
CA SER A 17 4.47 -5.63 0.25
C SER A 17 5.39 -4.53 -0.22
N LYS A 18 6.36 -4.17 0.59
CA LYS A 18 7.31 -3.12 0.22
C LYS A 18 8.11 -3.51 -1.02
N ASN A 19 8.60 -4.75 -1.03
CA ASN A 19 9.39 -5.21 -2.17
C ASN A 19 8.55 -5.25 -3.45
N GLY A 20 7.33 -5.73 -3.34
CA GLY A 20 6.45 -5.80 -4.51
C GLY A 20 6.17 -4.43 -5.10
N LEU A 21 5.83 -3.48 -4.24
CA LEU A 21 5.55 -2.12 -4.71
C LEU A 21 6.79 -1.47 -5.31
N SER A 22 7.94 -1.67 -4.66
CA SER A 22 9.18 -1.09 -5.16
C SER A 22 9.58 -1.63 -6.52
N ARG A 23 9.28 -2.89 -6.78
CA ARG A 23 9.60 -3.48 -8.08
C ARG A 23 8.79 -2.89 -9.20
N ILE A 24 7.55 -2.55 -8.92
CA ILE A 24 6.64 -2.05 -9.94
C ILE A 24 6.88 -0.58 -10.21
N PHE A 25 7.00 0.20 -9.16
CA PHE A 25 6.97 1.66 -9.25
C PHE A 25 8.28 2.32 -8.86
N GLY A 26 9.21 1.56 -8.30
CA GLY A 26 10.43 2.14 -7.73
C GLY A 26 10.27 2.39 -6.25
N PRO A 27 11.39 2.47 -5.52
CA PRO A 27 11.34 2.55 -4.05
C PRO A 27 10.64 3.81 -3.52
N GLN A 28 10.66 4.90 -4.27
CA GLN A 28 10.06 6.13 -3.78
C GLN A 28 8.54 6.06 -3.70
N ILE A 29 7.91 5.06 -4.32
CA ILE A 29 6.46 4.90 -4.21
C ILE A 29 6.03 4.71 -2.75
N LEU A 30 6.91 4.17 -1.93
CA LEU A 30 6.61 3.94 -0.54
C LEU A 30 6.48 5.24 0.26
N ASN A 31 6.97 6.33 -0.30
CA ASN A 31 6.85 7.65 0.32
C ASN A 31 5.67 8.45 -0.21
N THR A 32 4.94 7.90 -1.16
CA THR A 32 3.80 8.58 -1.76
C THR A 32 2.58 7.67 -1.79
N PRO A 33 2.07 7.29 -0.61
CA PRO A 33 0.92 6.38 -0.55
C PRO A 33 -0.33 6.93 -1.23
N GLU A 34 -0.46 8.24 -1.32
CA GLU A 34 -1.60 8.83 -2.00
C GLU A 34 -1.60 8.47 -3.49
N VAL A 35 -0.44 8.27 -4.08
CA VAL A 35 -0.34 7.84 -5.47
C VAL A 35 -0.86 6.42 -5.60
N ILE A 36 -0.47 5.54 -4.66
CA ILE A 36 -0.94 4.17 -4.67
C ILE A 36 -2.46 4.14 -4.56
N ALA A 37 -3.00 4.93 -3.64
CA ALA A 37 -4.44 4.98 -3.44
C ALA A 37 -5.17 5.43 -4.71
N GLY A 38 -4.61 6.40 -5.40
CA GLY A 38 -5.22 6.92 -6.61
C GLY A 38 -5.14 6.00 -7.80
N LEU A 39 -4.12 5.14 -7.85
CA LEU A 39 -3.97 4.20 -8.95
C LEU A 39 -5.01 3.07 -8.91
N GLY A 40 -5.45 2.71 -7.72
CA GLY A 40 -6.33 1.58 -7.56
C GLY A 40 -5.59 0.27 -7.73
N MET A 41 -6.35 -0.79 -7.96
CA MET A 41 -5.80 -2.14 -8.00
C MET A 41 -5.28 -2.56 -9.36
N GLU A 42 -5.69 -1.88 -10.41
CA GLU A 42 -5.35 -2.33 -11.77
C GLU A 42 -3.86 -2.61 -11.97
N PRO A 43 -2.99 -1.65 -11.71
CA PRO A 43 -1.56 -1.91 -11.90
C PRO A 43 -1.00 -2.92 -10.90
N LEU A 44 -1.62 -3.03 -9.74
CA LEU A 44 -1.13 -3.91 -8.69
C LEU A 44 -1.50 -5.38 -8.94
N LYS A 45 -2.63 -5.60 -9.59
CA LYS A 45 -3.08 -6.96 -9.88
C LYS A 45 -2.11 -7.73 -10.75
N MET A 46 -1.43 -7.03 -11.62
CA MET A 46 -0.55 -7.66 -12.58
C MET A 46 0.88 -7.78 -12.07
N ALA A 47 1.11 -7.35 -10.86
CA ALA A 47 2.45 -7.32 -10.31
C ALA A 47 2.88 -8.69 -9.82
N ILE A 48 4.02 -9.13 -10.27
CA ILE A 48 4.63 -10.33 -9.74
C ILE A 48 5.20 -9.98 -8.37
N GLY A 49 4.86 -10.78 -7.37
CA GLY A 49 5.34 -10.55 -6.02
C GLY A 49 4.34 -9.91 -5.09
N LEU A 50 3.18 -9.51 -5.62
CA LEU A 50 2.10 -9.01 -4.80
C LEU A 50 0.95 -9.99 -4.84
N GLY A 51 0.87 -10.84 -3.84
CA GLY A 51 -0.22 -11.80 -3.73
C GLY A 51 -1.42 -11.20 -3.02
N PRO A 52 -2.49 -12.00 -2.86
CA PRO A 52 -3.71 -11.50 -2.22
C PRO A 52 -3.48 -10.94 -0.82
N LYS A 53 -2.61 -11.56 -0.06
CA LYS A 53 -2.33 -11.10 1.30
C LYS A 53 -1.66 -9.74 1.29
N SER A 54 -0.69 -9.55 0.39
CA SER A 54 0.00 -8.27 0.29
C SER A 54 -0.94 -7.18 -0.15
N LEU A 55 -1.78 -7.47 -1.13
CA LEU A 55 -2.74 -6.48 -1.61
C LEU A 55 -3.72 -6.09 -0.53
N HIS A 56 -4.19 -7.06 0.24
CA HIS A 56 -5.09 -6.79 1.33
C HIS A 56 -4.42 -5.93 2.41
N GLU A 57 -3.17 -6.24 2.71
CA GLU A 57 -2.42 -5.47 3.68
C GLU A 57 -2.27 -4.02 3.22
N ILE A 58 -1.92 -3.82 1.96
CA ILE A 58 -1.77 -2.48 1.42
C ILE A 58 -3.07 -1.70 1.56
N ALA A 59 -4.19 -2.34 1.23
CA ALA A 59 -5.49 -1.69 1.35
C ALA A 59 -5.79 -1.28 2.78
N LEU A 60 -5.53 -2.17 3.73
CA LEU A 60 -5.80 -1.89 5.12
C LEU A 60 -4.94 -0.76 5.65
N VAL A 61 -3.67 -0.73 5.26
CA VAL A 61 -2.78 0.33 5.71
C VAL A 61 -3.17 1.67 5.08
N LEU A 62 -3.51 1.68 3.80
CA LEU A 62 -4.01 2.88 3.15
C LEU A 62 -5.24 3.42 3.87
N HIS A 63 -6.13 2.53 4.25
CA HIS A 63 -7.34 2.91 4.96
C HIS A 63 -7.01 3.49 6.34
N SER A 64 -6.10 2.86 7.05
CA SER A 64 -5.78 3.30 8.41
C SER A 64 -5.13 4.68 8.42
N TYR A 65 -4.50 5.08 7.32
CA TYR A 65 -3.89 6.41 7.19
C TYR A 65 -4.82 7.40 6.52
N GLY A 66 -6.03 6.98 6.17
CA GLY A 66 -7.01 7.89 5.61
C GLY A 66 -6.89 8.15 4.12
N TYR A 67 -6.11 7.36 3.42
CA TYR A 67 -5.93 7.56 1.98
C TYR A 67 -7.06 6.97 1.16
N ILE A 68 -7.75 5.98 1.70
CA ILE A 68 -8.94 5.41 1.05
C ILE A 68 -10.04 5.26 2.09
N ASP A 69 -11.28 5.29 1.62
CA ASP A 69 -12.43 5.20 2.51
C ASP A 69 -12.84 3.77 2.82
N ASP A 70 -12.70 2.89 1.85
CA ASP A 70 -13.16 1.51 1.98
C ASP A 70 -12.14 0.57 1.35
N PRO A 71 -11.45 -0.22 2.17
CA PRO A 71 -10.44 -1.13 1.63
C PRO A 71 -11.00 -2.16 0.67
N GLU A 72 -12.18 -2.67 0.94
CA GLU A 72 -12.77 -3.67 0.06
C GLU A 72 -13.12 -3.10 -1.30
N SER A 73 -13.67 -1.91 -1.30
CA SER A 73 -14.00 -1.24 -2.53
C SER A 73 -12.74 -0.95 -3.35
N TRP A 74 -11.70 -0.52 -2.68
CA TRP A 74 -10.43 -0.25 -3.34
C TRP A 74 -9.86 -1.52 -3.96
N LEU A 75 -9.96 -2.64 -3.25
CA LEU A 75 -9.46 -3.92 -3.75
C LEU A 75 -10.21 -4.40 -4.98
N GLU A 76 -11.42 -3.91 -5.19
CA GLU A 76 -12.22 -4.27 -6.35
C GLU A 76 -12.12 -3.26 -7.49
N SER A 77 -11.39 -2.20 -7.27
CA SER A 77 -11.33 -1.12 -8.27
C SER A 77 -10.52 -1.47 -9.52
#